data_8c0fffc229701c68d2d0c6497cab92cd
#
_entry.id   8c0fffc229701c68d2d0c6497cab92cd
#
_cell.length_a   1.000
_cell.length_b   1.000
_cell.length_c   1.000
_cell.angle_alpha   90.00
_cell.angle_beta   90.00
_cell.angle_gamma   90.00
#
_symmetry.space_group_name_H-M   'P 1'
#
loop_
_entity.id
_entity.type
_entity.pdbx_description
1 polymer ?
#
loop_
_entity_poly.entity_id
_entity_poly.type
_entity_poly.pdbx_seq_one_letter_code
_entity_poly.pdbx_strand_id
1 'polypeptide(L)'
;MTQTTPPVDPNDRGLTFDLGTIIARRRALIGLGTVGAGAALAYVAFGGAGQAEPNLLGTAADGSTCLKDPVETSGPFPGDGTNAKDGQTVNVLTQTGIVRRDIRPSFNGMTPVADGVQVDLTLTLVDVGRACTPLTGHAVYLWHCDAGGLYSLYATTDSNYCRGVQITDAAGQVTFTTIFPGCYDGRWPHLHFEVFASPEAAINGDASLLISQFVLPGELALSLYAADPRYAASVGNLGRVSLAGDWEFGDNTAEQITAMTLTMAGDASAGLSATGTIGIAA
;
A
#
# COMPACT_ATOMS: atom_id res chain seq x y z
N MET A 1 -11.53 26.46 36.18
CA MET A 1 -11.22 26.42 34.73
C MET A 1 -11.37 24.96 34.32
N THR A 2 -12.52 24.61 33.77
CA THR A 2 -12.81 23.27 33.25
C THR A 2 -12.13 23.15 31.88
N GLN A 3 -11.11 22.30 31.75
CA GLN A 3 -10.53 21.92 30.48
C GLN A 3 -11.57 21.09 29.72
N THR A 4 -12.15 21.66 28.68
CA THR A 4 -12.95 20.91 27.70
C THR A 4 -11.98 20.14 26.80
N THR A 5 -12.00 18.82 26.91
CA THR A 5 -11.32 17.93 25.96
C THR A 5 -11.85 18.24 24.56
N PRO A 6 -11.00 18.45 23.54
CA PRO A 6 -11.46 18.66 22.17
C PRO A 6 -12.26 17.43 21.70
N PRO A 7 -13.29 17.61 20.86
CA PRO A 7 -14.04 16.49 20.33
C PRO A 7 -13.09 15.57 19.53
N VAL A 8 -13.17 14.27 19.80
CA VAL A 8 -12.43 13.24 19.05
C VAL A 8 -12.93 13.27 17.61
N ASP A 9 -12.03 13.40 16.63
CA ASP A 9 -12.34 13.34 15.22
C ASP A 9 -13.11 12.03 14.93
N PRO A 10 -14.29 12.07 14.29
CA PRO A 10 -15.04 10.86 13.95
C PRO A 10 -14.27 9.89 13.07
N ASN A 11 -13.17 10.32 12.42
CA ASN A 11 -12.24 9.48 11.68
C ASN A 11 -11.08 8.96 12.54
N ASP A 12 -10.91 9.45 13.77
CA ASP A 12 -9.93 8.96 14.75
C ASP A 12 -10.66 8.21 15.88
N ARG A 13 -11.46 7.22 15.52
CA ARG A 13 -12.15 6.35 16.49
C ARG A 13 -11.28 5.22 17.03
N GLY A 14 -10.01 5.22 16.62
CA GLY A 14 -9.00 4.26 17.04
C GLY A 14 -9.10 2.92 16.31
N LEU A 15 -8.01 2.18 16.39
CA LEU A 15 -7.76 0.90 15.71
C LEU A 15 -8.95 -0.10 15.76
N THR A 16 -9.68 -0.13 16.87
CA THR A 16 -10.81 -1.06 17.05
C THR A 16 -12.01 -0.75 16.16
N PHE A 17 -12.24 0.52 15.84
CA PHE A 17 -13.32 0.94 14.96
C PHE A 17 -12.94 0.72 13.49
N ASP A 18 -11.69 1.02 13.14
CA ASP A 18 -11.15 0.84 11.79
C ASP A 18 -11.09 -0.64 11.42
N LEU A 19 -10.67 -1.52 12.34
CA LEU A 19 -10.71 -2.97 12.18
C LEU A 19 -12.14 -3.48 11.88
N GLY A 20 -13.16 -2.97 12.57
CA GLY A 20 -14.56 -3.37 12.34
C GLY A 20 -15.05 -3.01 10.94
N THR A 21 -14.67 -1.85 10.43
CA THR A 21 -15.06 -1.36 9.10
C THR A 21 -14.33 -2.09 7.98
N ILE A 22 -13.05 -2.40 8.17
CA ILE A 22 -12.19 -3.13 7.22
C ILE A 22 -12.64 -4.58 7.09
N ILE A 23 -12.89 -5.26 8.21
CA ILE A 23 -13.42 -6.64 8.22
C ILE A 23 -14.79 -6.72 7.53
N ALA A 24 -15.66 -5.73 7.71
CA ALA A 24 -16.96 -5.67 7.04
C ALA A 24 -16.82 -5.49 5.52
N ARG A 25 -15.86 -4.70 5.05
CA ARG A 25 -15.58 -4.49 3.60
C ARG A 25 -14.94 -5.72 2.95
N ARG A 26 -13.99 -6.39 3.59
CA ARG A 26 -13.44 -7.68 3.12
C ARG A 26 -14.56 -8.72 2.91
N ARG A 27 -15.51 -8.82 3.83
CA ARG A 27 -16.68 -9.72 3.72
C ARG A 27 -17.65 -9.35 2.60
N ALA A 28 -17.80 -8.07 2.28
CA ALA A 28 -18.66 -7.60 1.20
C ALA A 28 -18.09 -7.89 -0.21
N LEU A 29 -16.79 -7.82 -0.39
CA LEU A 29 -16.11 -8.13 -1.66
C LEU A 29 -16.12 -9.62 -1.98
N ILE A 30 -16.05 -10.51 -0.96
CA ILE A 30 -16.15 -11.96 -1.13
C ILE A 30 -17.59 -12.40 -1.47
N GLY A 31 -18.61 -11.60 -1.10
CA GLY A 31 -20.04 -11.93 -1.29
C GLY A 31 -20.61 -11.70 -2.68
N LEU A 32 -19.91 -11.04 -3.61
CA LEU A 32 -20.43 -10.66 -4.94
C LEU A 32 -20.13 -11.65 -6.06
N GLY A 33 -19.46 -12.76 -5.77
CA GLY A 33 -18.99 -13.75 -6.76
C GLY A 33 -19.88 -14.95 -7.08
N THR A 34 -21.07 -15.13 -6.46
CA THR A 34 -21.91 -16.30 -6.75
C THR A 34 -23.40 -15.98 -6.76
N VAL A 35 -23.98 -15.68 -7.92
CA VAL A 35 -25.42 -15.84 -8.16
C VAL A 35 -25.62 -16.85 -9.28
N GLY A 36 -25.99 -18.07 -8.91
CA GLY A 36 -26.38 -19.15 -9.80
C GLY A 36 -26.97 -20.33 -9.03
N ALA A 37 -28.30 -20.27 -8.80
CA ALA A 37 -29.27 -21.33 -8.58
C ALA A 37 -28.99 -22.53 -7.64
N GLY A 38 -29.82 -22.67 -6.58
CA GLY A 38 -30.11 -23.96 -5.91
C GLY A 38 -30.21 -23.84 -4.39
N ALA A 39 -31.44 -23.88 -3.87
CA ALA A 39 -31.78 -23.83 -2.46
C ALA A 39 -31.25 -25.03 -1.68
N ALA A 40 -30.56 -24.78 -0.54
CA ALA A 40 -30.66 -25.62 0.67
C ALA A 40 -30.07 -24.80 1.86
N LEU A 41 -30.93 -24.56 2.85
CA LEU A 41 -30.57 -23.98 4.14
C LEU A 41 -29.71 -24.97 4.92
N ALA A 42 -28.47 -24.60 5.18
CA ALA A 42 -27.69 -25.15 6.29
C ALA A 42 -26.97 -23.99 6.98
N TYR A 43 -27.45 -23.62 8.15
CA TYR A 43 -26.79 -22.69 9.06
C TYR A 43 -25.59 -23.41 9.66
N VAL A 44 -24.39 -23.15 9.17
CA VAL A 44 -23.15 -23.62 9.78
C VAL A 44 -22.44 -22.39 10.33
N ALA A 45 -22.34 -22.34 11.66
CA ALA A 45 -21.50 -21.36 12.35
C ALA A 45 -20.04 -21.61 11.97
N PHE A 46 -19.44 -20.70 11.20
CA PHE A 46 -18.02 -20.69 10.94
C PHE A 46 -17.36 -19.50 11.66
N GLY A 47 -16.75 -19.82 12.83
CA GLY A 47 -15.53 -19.18 13.23
C GLY A 47 -14.41 -19.78 12.34
N GLY A 48 -14.15 -19.19 11.19
CA GLY A 48 -13.07 -19.59 10.31
C GLY A 48 -12.07 -18.44 10.24
N ALA A 49 -10.84 -18.68 10.69
CA ALA A 49 -9.70 -17.93 10.23
C ALA A 49 -9.78 -17.85 8.69
N GLY A 50 -9.64 -16.66 8.11
CA GLY A 50 -9.63 -16.47 6.67
C GLY A 50 -8.61 -17.43 6.06
N GLN A 51 -9.06 -18.30 5.17
CA GLN A 51 -8.12 -19.15 4.43
C GLN A 51 -7.41 -18.23 3.45
N ALA A 52 -6.07 -18.19 3.53
CA ALA A 52 -5.25 -17.53 2.54
C ALA A 52 -5.64 -18.05 1.14
N GLU A 53 -5.85 -17.14 0.18
CA GLU A 53 -6.07 -17.48 -1.22
C GLU A 53 -4.92 -18.39 -1.69
N PRO A 54 -5.19 -19.45 -2.47
CA PRO A 54 -4.13 -20.32 -2.94
C PRO A 54 -3.12 -19.52 -3.77
N ASN A 55 -1.83 -19.70 -3.47
CA ASN A 55 -0.75 -19.03 -4.18
C ASN A 55 -0.79 -19.40 -5.66
N LEU A 56 -1.20 -18.46 -6.51
CA LEU A 56 -1.04 -18.62 -7.96
C LEU A 56 0.42 -18.30 -8.31
N LEU A 57 1.13 -19.33 -8.75
CA LEU A 57 2.55 -19.25 -9.11
C LEU A 57 2.69 -19.37 -10.62
N GLY A 58 3.34 -18.39 -11.25
CA GLY A 58 3.77 -18.43 -12.64
C GLY A 58 5.25 -18.76 -12.75
N THR A 59 5.67 -19.30 -13.89
CA THR A 59 7.08 -19.53 -14.22
C THR A 59 7.39 -18.87 -15.55
N ALA A 60 8.35 -17.95 -15.55
CA ALA A 60 8.85 -17.28 -16.74
C ALA A 60 9.69 -18.20 -17.62
N ALA A 61 9.94 -17.79 -18.86
CA ALA A 61 10.71 -18.58 -19.82
C ALA A 61 12.19 -18.84 -19.39
N ASP A 62 12.74 -17.97 -18.56
CA ASP A 62 14.08 -18.10 -17.98
C ASP A 62 14.12 -18.98 -16.73
N GLY A 63 12.98 -19.53 -16.30
CA GLY A 63 12.84 -20.37 -15.13
C GLY A 63 12.61 -19.60 -13.83
N SER A 64 12.61 -18.28 -13.83
CA SER A 64 12.24 -17.48 -12.67
C SER A 64 10.74 -17.64 -12.36
N THR A 65 10.38 -17.47 -11.10
CA THR A 65 8.98 -17.59 -10.66
C THR A 65 8.42 -16.23 -10.27
N CYS A 66 7.14 -16.01 -10.53
CA CYS A 66 6.37 -14.89 -10.01
C CYS A 66 5.15 -15.41 -9.25
N LEU A 67 4.79 -14.72 -8.20
CA LEU A 67 3.62 -15.02 -7.37
C LEU A 67 2.55 -13.95 -7.60
N LYS A 68 1.29 -14.35 -7.59
CA LYS A 68 0.19 -13.39 -7.52
C LYS A 68 0.22 -12.73 -6.14
N ASP A 69 0.30 -11.40 -6.12
CA ASP A 69 0.23 -10.66 -4.86
C ASP A 69 -1.15 -10.85 -4.20
N PRO A 70 -1.20 -10.97 -2.87
CA PRO A 70 -2.44 -10.99 -2.13
C PRO A 70 -3.14 -9.63 -2.22
N VAL A 71 -4.47 -9.65 -2.11
CA VAL A 71 -5.26 -8.43 -1.97
C VAL A 71 -5.19 -7.98 -0.52
N GLU A 72 -4.65 -6.78 -0.32
CA GLU A 72 -4.61 -6.11 0.97
C GLU A 72 -5.60 -4.94 1.01
N THR A 73 -5.72 -4.27 2.16
CA THR A 73 -6.57 -3.08 2.22
C THR A 73 -5.83 -1.83 1.75
N SER A 74 -6.57 -0.87 1.19
CA SER A 74 -6.04 0.47 0.91
C SER A 74 -5.76 1.27 2.20
N GLY A 75 -6.20 0.75 3.35
CA GLY A 75 -6.11 1.46 4.62
C GLY A 75 -7.01 2.70 4.67
N PRO A 76 -6.90 3.52 5.73
CA PRO A 76 -7.75 4.70 5.90
C PRO A 76 -7.32 5.93 5.10
N PHE A 77 -6.16 5.91 4.44
CA PHE A 77 -5.54 7.09 3.83
C PHE A 77 -5.14 6.93 2.35
N PRO A 78 -5.96 6.31 1.48
CA PRO A 78 -5.57 6.07 0.08
C PRO A 78 -5.55 7.36 -0.75
N GLY A 79 -6.47 8.28 -0.55
CA GLY A 79 -6.58 9.49 -1.38
C GLY A 79 -7.01 9.22 -2.82
N ASP A 80 -7.68 8.12 -3.08
CA ASP A 80 -8.09 7.60 -4.39
C ASP A 80 -9.57 7.90 -4.74
N GLY A 81 -10.27 8.59 -3.85
CA GLY A 81 -11.70 8.88 -4.00
C GLY A 81 -12.63 7.90 -3.28
N THR A 82 -12.10 6.83 -2.68
CA THR A 82 -12.93 5.83 -1.96
C THR A 82 -13.25 6.23 -0.54
N ASN A 83 -12.55 7.21 0.02
CA ASN A 83 -12.75 7.70 1.38
C ASN A 83 -12.94 9.22 1.46
N ALA A 84 -13.28 9.71 2.63
CA ALA A 84 -13.53 11.12 2.90
C ALA A 84 -12.74 11.56 4.15
N LYS A 85 -12.39 12.87 4.17
CA LYS A 85 -11.93 13.58 5.34
C LYS A 85 -12.83 14.81 5.56
N ASP A 86 -13.25 15.06 6.80
CA ASP A 86 -14.11 16.17 7.17
C ASP A 86 -15.39 16.27 6.28
N GLY A 87 -15.92 15.09 5.87
CA GLY A 87 -17.10 14.99 5.02
C GLY A 87 -16.87 15.27 3.53
N GLN A 88 -15.63 15.49 3.11
CA GLN A 88 -15.27 15.69 1.70
C GLN A 88 -14.47 14.51 1.16
N THR A 89 -14.83 14.02 -0.03
CA THR A 89 -14.07 12.97 -0.73
C THR A 89 -12.66 13.44 -1.01
N VAL A 90 -11.67 12.61 -0.62
CA VAL A 90 -10.26 12.85 -0.89
C VAL A 90 -9.86 12.05 -2.12
N ASN A 91 -9.60 12.75 -3.23
CA ASN A 91 -9.16 12.12 -4.48
C ASN A 91 -8.01 12.90 -5.11
N VAL A 92 -6.81 12.31 -5.08
CA VAL A 92 -5.61 12.88 -5.68
C VAL A 92 -5.40 12.38 -7.12
N LEU A 93 -6.03 11.27 -7.51
CA LEU A 93 -5.85 10.67 -8.83
C LEU A 93 -6.37 11.57 -9.97
N THR A 94 -7.34 12.43 -9.68
CA THR A 94 -7.88 13.40 -10.64
C THR A 94 -7.07 14.70 -10.74
N GLN A 95 -6.02 14.86 -9.91
CA GLN A 95 -5.26 16.10 -9.86
C GLN A 95 -4.16 16.15 -10.92
N THR A 96 -4.02 17.30 -11.59
CA THR A 96 -2.90 17.55 -12.50
C THR A 96 -1.57 17.40 -11.78
N GLY A 97 -0.66 16.60 -12.33
CA GLY A 97 0.67 16.35 -11.75
C GLY A 97 0.76 15.07 -10.92
N ILE A 98 -0.33 14.26 -10.80
CA ILE A 98 -0.28 12.97 -10.13
C ILE A 98 0.59 11.94 -10.88
N VAL A 99 0.63 12.01 -12.21
CA VAL A 99 1.51 11.15 -13.03
C VAL A 99 2.91 11.73 -12.97
N ARG A 100 3.76 11.15 -12.13
CA ARG A 100 5.10 11.67 -11.83
C ARG A 100 6.03 10.59 -11.26
N ARG A 101 7.33 10.72 -11.53
CA ARG A 101 8.36 9.81 -11.01
C ARG A 101 8.77 10.20 -9.59
N ASP A 102 9.16 11.48 -9.40
CA ASP A 102 9.53 11.97 -8.06
C ASP A 102 8.28 12.35 -7.28
N ILE A 103 8.00 11.56 -6.24
CA ILE A 103 6.81 11.75 -5.41
C ILE A 103 7.13 12.43 -4.07
N ARG A 104 8.39 12.84 -3.85
CA ARG A 104 8.79 13.56 -2.63
C ARG A 104 8.21 14.97 -2.55
N PRO A 105 8.20 15.79 -3.61
CA PRO A 105 7.57 17.10 -3.56
C PRO A 105 6.05 16.96 -3.54
N SER A 106 5.36 17.90 -2.90
CA SER A 106 3.94 18.14 -3.17
C SER A 106 3.75 18.72 -4.59
N PHE A 107 2.53 18.73 -5.07
CA PHE A 107 2.17 19.20 -6.42
C PHE A 107 0.83 19.93 -6.41
N ASN A 108 0.39 20.41 -7.59
CA ASN A 108 -0.88 21.09 -7.77
C ASN A 108 -1.06 22.31 -6.82
N GLY A 109 0.02 23.12 -6.68
CA GLY A 109 0.00 24.34 -5.86
C GLY A 109 0.38 24.16 -4.40
N MET A 110 0.50 22.91 -3.91
CA MET A 110 1.08 22.63 -2.60
C MET A 110 2.60 22.61 -2.69
N THR A 111 3.30 23.07 -1.65
CA THR A 111 4.76 23.30 -1.69
C THR A 111 5.59 22.40 -0.78
N PRO A 112 5.07 21.78 0.30
CA PRO A 112 5.90 20.94 1.16
C PRO A 112 6.54 19.78 0.40
N VAL A 113 7.75 19.41 0.82
CA VAL A 113 8.51 18.28 0.29
C VAL A 113 8.71 17.28 1.42
N ALA A 114 8.45 16.00 1.14
CA ALA A 114 8.72 14.95 2.11
C ALA A 114 10.23 14.89 2.40
N ASP A 115 10.59 15.01 3.67
CA ASP A 115 11.96 14.90 4.14
C ASP A 115 12.20 13.49 4.70
N GLY A 116 13.26 12.83 4.22
CA GLY A 116 13.57 11.45 4.60
C GLY A 116 14.75 10.91 3.79
N VAL A 117 15.14 9.67 4.04
CA VAL A 117 16.15 8.96 3.27
C VAL A 117 15.59 8.62 1.89
N GLN A 118 16.24 9.09 0.84
CA GLN A 118 15.80 8.85 -0.54
C GLN A 118 15.76 7.36 -0.87
N VAL A 119 14.73 6.95 -1.60
CA VAL A 119 14.58 5.63 -2.20
C VAL A 119 14.31 5.78 -3.69
N ASP A 120 15.16 5.18 -4.52
CA ASP A 120 14.90 4.98 -5.94
C ASP A 120 14.32 3.58 -6.12
N LEU A 121 13.01 3.52 -6.39
CA LEU A 121 12.22 2.28 -6.45
C LEU A 121 11.90 1.92 -7.90
N THR A 122 12.18 0.68 -8.29
CA THR A 122 11.73 0.10 -9.56
C THR A 122 10.79 -1.07 -9.28
N LEU A 123 9.59 -1.03 -9.85
CA LEU A 123 8.59 -2.09 -9.76
C LEU A 123 8.34 -2.68 -11.14
N THR A 124 8.19 -4.00 -11.21
CA THR A 124 7.85 -4.72 -12.45
C THR A 124 6.50 -5.40 -12.30
N LEU A 125 5.53 -5.01 -13.11
CA LEU A 125 4.20 -5.60 -13.17
C LEU A 125 4.16 -6.74 -14.17
N VAL A 126 3.67 -7.91 -13.72
CA VAL A 126 3.62 -9.14 -14.54
C VAL A 126 2.27 -9.85 -14.45
N ASP A 127 1.89 -10.52 -15.54
CA ASP A 127 0.76 -11.46 -15.57
C ASP A 127 1.24 -12.86 -15.16
N VAL A 128 0.86 -13.29 -13.96
CA VAL A 128 1.22 -14.59 -13.41
C VAL A 128 0.59 -15.73 -14.22
N GLY A 129 -0.64 -15.52 -14.74
CA GLY A 129 -1.36 -16.48 -15.57
C GLY A 129 -0.72 -16.71 -16.95
N ARG A 130 0.15 -15.77 -17.38
CA ARG A 130 0.85 -15.82 -18.67
C ARG A 130 2.36 -15.90 -18.51
N ALA A 131 2.83 -16.83 -17.70
CA ALA A 131 4.25 -17.10 -17.51
C ALA A 131 5.06 -15.85 -17.14
N CYS A 132 4.56 -15.06 -16.18
CA CYS A 132 5.19 -13.82 -15.71
C CYS A 132 5.45 -12.78 -16.82
N THR A 133 4.60 -12.74 -17.85
CA THR A 133 4.76 -11.80 -18.94
C THR A 133 4.59 -10.35 -18.44
N PRO A 134 5.51 -9.43 -18.76
CA PRO A 134 5.37 -8.02 -18.39
C PRO A 134 4.09 -7.40 -18.93
N LEU A 135 3.43 -6.60 -18.11
CA LEU A 135 2.20 -5.89 -18.46
C LEU A 135 2.50 -4.41 -18.74
N THR A 136 2.30 -4.00 -19.98
CA THR A 136 2.55 -2.64 -20.48
C THR A 136 1.29 -1.78 -20.40
N GLY A 137 1.44 -0.48 -20.13
CA GLY A 137 0.35 0.51 -20.22
C GLY A 137 -0.58 0.55 -19.01
N HIS A 138 -0.31 -0.24 -17.99
CA HIS A 138 -1.06 -0.21 -16.73
C HIS A 138 -0.62 0.96 -15.85
N ALA A 139 -1.53 1.51 -15.07
CA ALA A 139 -1.19 2.53 -14.09
C ALA A 139 -0.93 1.89 -12.73
N VAL A 140 0.18 2.27 -12.10
CA VAL A 140 0.52 1.91 -10.72
C VAL A 140 0.49 3.18 -9.88
N TYR A 141 -0.45 3.25 -8.95
CA TYR A 141 -0.51 4.28 -7.93
C TYR A 141 0.24 3.81 -6.69
N LEU A 142 1.20 4.62 -6.23
CA LEU A 142 2.00 4.37 -5.03
C LEU A 142 1.73 5.46 -4.00
N TRP A 143 1.54 5.06 -2.72
CA TRP A 143 1.48 6.01 -1.62
C TRP A 143 1.99 5.42 -0.32
N HIS A 144 2.42 6.28 0.59
CA HIS A 144 2.88 5.89 1.92
C HIS A 144 2.95 7.10 2.86
N CYS A 145 3.19 6.86 4.14
CA CYS A 145 3.44 7.90 5.14
C CYS A 145 4.83 8.54 4.96
N ASP A 146 5.01 9.72 5.51
CA ASP A 146 6.33 10.38 5.58
C ASP A 146 7.24 9.73 6.65
N ALA A 147 8.44 10.30 6.87
CA ALA A 147 9.39 9.82 7.87
C ALA A 147 8.86 9.87 9.31
N GLY A 148 7.91 10.76 9.58
CA GLY A 148 7.22 10.86 10.88
C GLY A 148 6.08 9.86 11.06
N GLY A 149 5.74 9.08 10.03
CA GLY A 149 4.59 8.17 10.04
C GLY A 149 3.25 8.85 9.71
N LEU A 150 3.27 10.05 9.11
CA LEU A 150 2.08 10.84 8.81
C LEU A 150 1.73 10.77 7.32
N TYR A 151 0.44 10.66 7.03
CA TYR A 151 -0.06 10.65 5.65
C TYR A 151 -0.44 12.06 5.19
N SER A 152 0.11 12.48 4.06
CA SER A 152 -0.30 13.70 3.34
C SER A 152 -1.79 13.66 2.98
N LEU A 153 -2.43 14.81 2.83
CA LEU A 153 -3.87 15.01 2.64
C LEU A 153 -4.72 14.76 3.91
N TYR A 154 -4.22 13.98 4.86
CA TYR A 154 -4.95 13.57 6.07
C TYR A 154 -4.37 14.19 7.34
N ALA A 155 -3.17 13.82 7.72
CA ALA A 155 -2.48 14.39 8.88
C ALA A 155 -1.82 15.73 8.54
N THR A 156 -1.26 15.86 7.33
CA THR A 156 -0.67 17.08 6.78
C THR A 156 -1.50 17.56 5.59
N THR A 157 -2.48 18.42 5.87
CA THR A 157 -3.51 18.83 4.89
C THR A 157 -3.02 19.82 3.84
N ASP A 158 -1.89 20.44 4.06
CA ASP A 158 -1.20 21.36 3.15
C ASP A 158 -0.23 20.67 2.20
N SER A 159 -0.19 19.34 2.21
CA SER A 159 0.71 18.52 1.42
C SER A 159 0.00 17.35 0.74
N ASN A 160 0.54 16.93 -0.41
CA ASN A 160 0.13 15.73 -1.15
C ASN A 160 1.35 14.93 -1.65
N TYR A 161 2.47 15.05 -0.93
CA TYR A 161 3.69 14.28 -1.18
C TYR A 161 3.52 12.77 -0.88
N CYS A 162 4.52 11.98 -1.23
CA CYS A 162 4.54 10.52 -1.08
C CYS A 162 3.33 9.85 -1.74
N ARG A 163 2.88 10.42 -2.89
CA ARG A 163 1.79 9.92 -3.73
C ARG A 163 2.09 10.19 -5.19
N GLY A 164 1.91 9.18 -6.04
CA GLY A 164 2.10 9.36 -7.47
C GLY A 164 1.71 8.15 -8.28
N VAL A 165 1.43 8.39 -9.54
CA VAL A 165 1.10 7.37 -10.54
C VAL A 165 2.24 7.27 -11.55
N GLN A 166 2.60 6.07 -11.95
CA GLN A 166 3.46 5.79 -13.10
C GLN A 166 2.78 4.79 -14.02
N ILE A 167 3.16 4.81 -15.28
CA ILE A 167 2.60 3.94 -16.32
C ILE A 167 3.67 2.93 -16.69
N THR A 168 3.33 1.64 -16.69
CA THR A 168 4.27 0.57 -17.01
C THR A 168 4.74 0.66 -18.45
N ASP A 169 6.04 0.57 -18.63
CA ASP A 169 6.72 0.56 -19.93
C ASP A 169 6.64 -0.81 -20.63
N ALA A 170 7.36 -0.98 -21.74
CA ALA A 170 7.39 -2.21 -22.50
C ALA A 170 7.98 -3.41 -21.73
N ALA A 171 8.76 -3.16 -20.69
CA ALA A 171 9.27 -4.17 -19.77
C ALA A 171 8.36 -4.38 -18.54
N GLY A 172 7.17 -3.77 -18.53
CA GLY A 172 6.27 -3.78 -17.37
C GLY A 172 6.75 -2.95 -16.20
N GLN A 173 7.74 -2.06 -16.40
CA GLN A 173 8.41 -1.36 -15.32
C GLN A 173 7.83 0.04 -15.08
N VAL A 174 7.79 0.41 -13.81
CA VAL A 174 7.61 1.78 -13.33
C VAL A 174 8.73 2.14 -12.37
N THR A 175 9.07 3.42 -12.31
CA THR A 175 10.11 3.91 -11.39
C THR A 175 9.61 5.08 -10.57
N PHE A 176 9.91 5.08 -9.27
CA PHE A 176 9.61 6.17 -8.36
C PHE A 176 10.86 6.63 -7.63
N THR A 177 10.98 7.93 -7.41
CA THR A 177 11.89 8.50 -6.42
C THR A 177 11.05 8.97 -5.24
N THR A 178 11.29 8.40 -4.07
CA THR A 178 10.54 8.69 -2.85
C THR A 178 11.45 8.74 -1.63
N ILE A 179 10.90 8.66 -0.43
CA ILE A 179 11.63 8.49 0.82
C ILE A 179 11.29 7.15 1.46
N PHE A 180 12.16 6.65 2.31
CA PHE A 180 11.86 5.52 3.19
C PHE A 180 10.75 5.96 4.17
N PRO A 181 9.61 5.23 4.29
CA PRO A 181 8.53 5.64 5.18
C PRO A 181 8.90 5.45 6.65
N GLY A 182 8.26 6.20 7.52
CA GLY A 182 8.27 5.94 8.95
C GLY A 182 7.48 4.67 9.31
N CYS A 183 7.60 4.28 10.58
CA CYS A 183 6.80 3.23 11.20
C CYS A 183 5.83 3.88 12.20
N TYR A 184 4.54 3.86 11.91
CA TYR A 184 3.52 4.32 12.86
C TYR A 184 3.00 3.16 13.71
N ASP A 185 2.29 3.49 14.78
CA ASP A 185 1.88 2.50 15.79
C ASP A 185 1.00 1.39 15.21
N GLY A 186 1.32 0.15 15.54
CA GLY A 186 0.55 -1.03 15.16
C GLY A 186 0.78 -1.55 13.74
N ARG A 187 1.60 -0.90 12.90
CA ARG A 187 1.87 -1.33 11.55
C ARG A 187 3.36 -1.57 11.28
N TRP A 188 3.67 -2.63 10.54
CA TRP A 188 5.00 -2.86 9.99
C TRP A 188 5.33 -1.81 8.91
N PRO A 189 6.60 -1.38 8.71
CA PRO A 189 6.97 -0.46 7.63
C PRO A 189 6.56 -0.98 6.26
N HIS A 190 5.80 -0.18 5.50
CA HIS A 190 5.19 -0.61 4.24
C HIS A 190 4.97 0.55 3.27
N LEU A 191 4.77 0.18 2.00
CA LEU A 191 4.26 1.06 0.95
C LEU A 191 2.94 0.47 0.45
N HIS A 192 1.94 1.31 0.22
CA HIS A 192 0.70 0.90 -0.44
C HIS A 192 0.81 1.09 -1.96
N PHE A 193 0.13 0.23 -2.70
CA PHE A 193 -0.04 0.42 -4.14
C PHE A 193 -1.39 -0.08 -4.64
N GLU A 194 -1.83 0.52 -5.76
CA GLU A 194 -2.95 0.06 -6.57
C GLU A 194 -2.53 -0.08 -8.02
N VAL A 195 -3.05 -1.10 -8.68
CA VAL A 195 -2.86 -1.33 -10.12
C VAL A 195 -4.18 -1.11 -10.84
N PHE A 196 -4.16 -0.27 -11.87
CA PHE A 196 -5.29 -0.02 -12.75
C PHE A 196 -4.97 -0.48 -14.19
N ALA A 197 -6.01 -0.85 -14.94
CA ALA A 197 -5.85 -1.32 -16.32
C ALA A 197 -5.26 -0.26 -17.24
N SER A 198 -5.44 1.03 -16.94
CA SER A 198 -4.87 2.17 -17.65
C SER A 198 -4.85 3.43 -16.78
N PRO A 199 -4.13 4.49 -17.19
CA PRO A 199 -4.20 5.78 -16.52
C PRO A 199 -5.62 6.37 -16.46
N GLU A 200 -6.39 6.18 -17.52
CA GLU A 200 -7.78 6.65 -17.61
C GLU A 200 -8.66 5.94 -16.58
N ALA A 201 -8.46 4.62 -16.39
CA ALA A 201 -9.19 3.84 -15.39
C ALA A 201 -8.95 4.40 -13.96
N ALA A 202 -7.69 4.75 -13.63
CA ALA A 202 -7.35 5.35 -12.36
C ALA A 202 -8.04 6.72 -12.15
N ILE A 203 -8.05 7.57 -13.20
CA ILE A 203 -8.65 8.92 -13.14
C ILE A 203 -10.18 8.85 -13.05
N ASN A 204 -10.80 7.92 -13.77
CA ASN A 204 -12.25 7.77 -13.82
C ASN A 204 -12.83 7.13 -12.54
N GLY A 205 -12.00 6.58 -11.67
CA GLY A 205 -12.43 5.85 -10.48
C GLY A 205 -12.96 4.45 -10.82
N ASP A 206 -12.46 3.85 -11.90
CA ASP A 206 -12.74 2.46 -12.21
C ASP A 206 -12.11 1.55 -11.15
N ALA A 207 -12.65 0.35 -10.99
CA ALA A 207 -12.11 -0.60 -10.02
C ALA A 207 -10.64 -0.94 -10.35
N SER A 208 -9.79 -0.91 -9.34
CA SER A 208 -8.40 -1.38 -9.44
C SER A 208 -8.36 -2.89 -9.67
N LEU A 209 -7.36 -3.35 -10.42
CA LEU A 209 -7.07 -4.77 -10.65
C LEU A 209 -6.48 -5.43 -9.40
N LEU A 210 -5.74 -4.65 -8.60
CA LEU A 210 -5.12 -5.08 -7.36
C LEU A 210 -4.95 -3.88 -6.43
N ILE A 211 -5.26 -4.08 -5.16
CA ILE A 211 -4.83 -3.24 -4.03
C ILE A 211 -3.95 -4.11 -3.16
N SER A 212 -2.74 -3.68 -2.85
CA SER A 212 -1.83 -4.43 -1.99
C SER A 212 -0.79 -3.52 -1.33
N GLN A 213 0.14 -4.13 -0.60
CA GLN A 213 1.17 -3.40 0.13
C GLN A 213 2.52 -4.10 -0.03
N PHE A 214 3.61 -3.33 -0.09
CA PHE A 214 4.96 -3.87 0.01
C PHE A 214 5.45 -3.87 1.45
N VAL A 215 6.07 -4.95 1.85
CA VAL A 215 6.79 -5.12 3.12
C VAL A 215 8.19 -4.52 2.97
N LEU A 216 8.62 -3.70 3.92
CA LEU A 216 10.00 -3.24 3.96
C LEU A 216 10.86 -4.11 4.89
N PRO A 217 12.15 -4.35 4.54
CA PRO A 217 13.05 -5.18 5.35
C PRO A 217 13.25 -4.59 6.74
N GLY A 218 12.91 -5.36 7.80
CA GLY A 218 12.92 -4.89 9.18
C GLY A 218 14.29 -4.51 9.71
N GLU A 219 15.34 -5.27 9.36
CA GLU A 219 16.71 -4.97 9.80
C GLU A 219 17.21 -3.65 9.20
N LEU A 220 16.89 -3.39 7.92
CA LEU A 220 17.20 -2.11 7.28
C LEU A 220 16.43 -0.97 7.94
N ALA A 221 15.13 -1.15 8.19
CA ALA A 221 14.28 -0.18 8.87
C ALA A 221 14.82 0.15 10.27
N LEU A 222 15.17 -0.86 11.06
CA LEU A 222 15.74 -0.67 12.39
C LEU A 222 17.04 0.13 12.35
N SER A 223 17.96 -0.23 11.46
CA SER A 223 19.25 0.46 11.27
C SER A 223 19.05 1.92 10.84
N LEU A 224 18.17 2.17 9.87
CA LEU A 224 17.89 3.48 9.33
C LEU A 224 17.21 4.39 10.39
N TYR A 225 16.20 3.89 11.09
CA TYR A 225 15.49 4.65 12.11
C TYR A 225 16.40 5.02 13.29
N ALA A 226 17.35 4.15 13.65
CA ALA A 226 18.34 4.44 14.70
C ALA A 226 19.38 5.47 14.26
N ALA A 227 19.70 5.53 12.97
CA ALA A 227 20.73 6.41 12.41
C ALA A 227 20.24 7.84 12.10
N ASP A 228 18.93 8.02 11.83
CA ASP A 228 18.40 9.28 11.32
C ASP A 228 17.29 9.84 12.23
N PRO A 229 17.50 11.03 12.83
CA PRO A 229 16.56 11.61 13.79
C PRO A 229 15.17 11.94 13.20
N ARG A 230 15.02 12.04 11.88
CA ARG A 230 13.71 12.22 11.23
C ARG A 230 12.75 11.06 11.52
N TYR A 231 13.28 9.89 11.84
CA TYR A 231 12.53 8.66 12.15
C TYR A 231 12.45 8.35 13.65
N ALA A 232 12.70 9.33 14.52
CA ALA A 232 12.81 9.08 15.96
C ALA A 232 11.59 8.35 16.57
N ALA A 233 10.37 8.68 16.12
CA ALA A 233 9.15 8.01 16.56
C ALA A 233 9.08 6.54 16.11
N SER A 234 9.64 6.25 14.94
CA SER A 234 9.60 4.92 14.31
C SER A 234 10.39 3.87 15.07
N VAL A 235 11.46 4.26 15.79
CA VAL A 235 12.26 3.34 16.61
C VAL A 235 11.39 2.63 17.65
N GLY A 236 10.59 3.40 18.40
CA GLY A 236 9.71 2.86 19.42
C GLY A 236 8.53 2.07 18.84
N ASN A 237 8.00 2.52 17.70
CA ASN A 237 6.87 1.88 17.03
C ASN A 237 7.29 0.51 16.46
N LEU A 238 8.42 0.45 15.75
CA LEU A 238 8.95 -0.82 15.20
C LEU A 238 9.27 -1.84 16.31
N GLY A 239 9.73 -1.37 17.47
CA GLY A 239 9.99 -2.24 18.63
C GLY A 239 8.73 -2.88 19.26
N ARG A 240 7.53 -2.41 18.90
CA ARG A 240 6.24 -2.91 19.41
C ARG A 240 5.45 -3.75 18.40
N VAL A 241 5.85 -3.79 17.16
CA VAL A 241 5.19 -4.56 16.10
C VAL A 241 6.09 -5.66 15.58
N SER A 242 5.51 -6.79 15.22
CA SER A 242 6.19 -7.82 14.43
C SER A 242 5.43 -8.03 13.12
N LEU A 243 6.10 -8.50 12.09
CA LEU A 243 5.47 -8.75 10.80
C LEU A 243 4.30 -9.75 10.93
N ALA A 244 4.47 -10.81 11.73
CA ALA A 244 3.42 -11.78 12.00
C ALA A 244 2.31 -11.24 12.91
N GLY A 245 2.53 -10.14 13.61
CA GLY A 245 1.54 -9.47 14.46
C GLY A 245 0.87 -8.28 13.77
N ASP A 246 1.33 -7.90 12.59
CA ASP A 246 0.68 -6.87 11.77
C ASP A 246 -0.65 -7.41 11.22
N TRP A 247 -1.71 -6.65 11.35
CA TRP A 247 -3.06 -7.11 11.02
C TRP A 247 -3.34 -7.24 9.51
N GLU A 248 -2.50 -6.65 8.66
CA GLU A 248 -2.52 -6.86 7.21
C GLU A 248 -1.63 -8.05 6.82
N PHE A 249 -0.39 -8.07 7.33
CA PHE A 249 0.62 -9.03 6.90
C PHE A 249 0.55 -10.37 7.64
N GLY A 250 -0.06 -10.41 8.83
CA GLY A 250 -0.03 -11.58 9.71
C GLY A 250 -0.83 -12.79 9.23
N ASP A 251 -1.73 -12.63 8.26
CA ASP A 251 -2.49 -13.72 7.65
C ASP A 251 -1.93 -14.20 6.30
N ASN A 252 -0.83 -13.60 5.82
CA ASN A 252 -0.15 -14.00 4.60
C ASN A 252 0.77 -15.21 4.83
N THR A 253 0.93 -16.04 3.78
CA THR A 253 1.91 -17.13 3.81
C THR A 253 3.34 -16.59 3.74
N ALA A 254 4.32 -17.42 4.12
CA ALA A 254 5.74 -17.04 4.04
C ALA A 254 6.18 -16.70 2.61
N GLU A 255 5.61 -17.40 1.62
CA GLU A 255 5.86 -17.15 0.20
C GLU A 255 5.28 -15.79 -0.24
N GLN A 256 4.06 -15.45 0.21
CA GLN A 256 3.44 -14.15 -0.05
C GLN A 256 4.26 -13.02 0.59
N ILE A 257 4.63 -13.15 1.85
CA ILE A 257 5.50 -12.17 2.52
C ILE A 257 6.83 -12.01 1.78
N THR A 258 7.41 -13.09 1.29
CA THR A 258 8.66 -13.02 0.52
C THR A 258 8.46 -12.27 -0.79
N ALA A 259 7.37 -12.51 -1.52
CA ALA A 259 7.04 -11.83 -2.77
C ALA A 259 6.75 -10.33 -2.55
N MET A 260 6.03 -9.99 -1.48
CA MET A 260 5.70 -8.62 -1.10
C MET A 260 6.89 -7.83 -0.55
N THR A 261 7.97 -8.51 -0.11
CA THR A 261 9.13 -7.83 0.50
C THR A 261 10.02 -7.22 -0.58
N LEU A 262 10.21 -5.90 -0.51
CA LEU A 262 11.13 -5.22 -1.41
C LEU A 262 12.58 -5.67 -1.19
N THR A 263 13.29 -5.93 -2.28
CA THR A 263 14.76 -6.05 -2.24
C THR A 263 15.35 -4.65 -2.19
N MET A 264 16.12 -4.34 -1.15
CA MET A 264 16.67 -3.00 -0.93
C MET A 264 18.18 -3.06 -0.68
N ALA A 265 18.90 -2.04 -1.17
CA ALA A 265 20.34 -1.87 -0.98
C ALA A 265 20.68 -0.39 -0.80
N GLY A 266 21.79 -0.11 -0.11
CA GLY A 266 22.26 1.23 0.22
C GLY A 266 22.20 1.52 1.71
N ASP A 267 22.31 2.79 2.07
CA ASP A 267 22.29 3.23 3.47
C ASP A 267 21.66 4.64 3.61
N ALA A 268 21.50 5.10 4.86
CA ALA A 268 20.86 6.38 5.14
C ALA A 268 21.63 7.60 4.59
N SER A 269 22.93 7.49 4.32
CA SER A 269 23.77 8.59 3.85
C SER A 269 23.82 8.69 2.33
N ALA A 270 23.83 7.56 1.63
CA ALA A 270 23.91 7.45 0.18
C ALA A 270 22.54 7.39 -0.51
N GLY A 271 21.48 7.11 0.26
CA GLY A 271 20.18 6.75 -0.26
C GLY A 271 20.06 5.25 -0.55
N LEU A 272 18.87 4.83 -0.92
CA LEU A 272 18.51 3.43 -1.12
C LEU A 272 18.06 3.20 -2.56
N SER A 273 18.42 2.05 -3.11
CA SER A 273 17.76 1.46 -4.26
C SER A 273 16.81 0.36 -3.80
N ALA A 274 15.68 0.24 -4.46
CA ALA A 274 14.67 -0.77 -4.14
C ALA A 274 14.10 -1.39 -5.42
N THR A 275 13.82 -2.68 -5.38
CA THR A 275 13.13 -3.39 -6.46
C THR A 275 12.04 -4.29 -5.90
N GLY A 276 10.96 -4.45 -6.67
CA GLY A 276 9.86 -5.36 -6.36
C GLY A 276 9.16 -5.84 -7.61
N THR A 277 8.44 -6.94 -7.50
CA THR A 277 7.56 -7.45 -8.55
C THR A 277 6.13 -7.36 -8.08
N ILE A 278 5.22 -6.94 -8.95
CA ILE A 278 3.77 -6.98 -8.74
C ILE A 278 3.22 -8.05 -9.66
N GLY A 279 2.67 -9.11 -9.09
CA GLY A 279 2.05 -10.20 -9.83
C GLY A 279 0.52 -10.08 -9.80
N ILE A 280 -0.11 -10.00 -10.97
CA ILE A 280 -1.57 -10.09 -11.09
C ILE A 280 -1.96 -11.24 -12.01
N ALA A 281 -3.19 -11.69 -11.93
CA ALA A 281 -3.82 -12.54 -12.94
C ALA A 281 -4.72 -11.66 -13.79
N ALA A 282 -4.24 -11.28 -14.99
CA ALA A 282 -4.92 -10.39 -15.93
C ALA A 282 -5.73 -11.16 -17.00
#